data_b907c9ba86b4c799a91fdf346b137124
#
_entry.id   b907c9ba86b4c799a91fdf346b137124
#
_cell.length_a   1.000
_cell.length_b   1.000
_cell.length_c   1.000
_cell.angle_alpha   90.00
_cell.angle_beta   90.00
_cell.angle_gamma   90.00
#
_symmetry.space_group_name_H-M   'P 1'
#
loop_
_entity.id
_entity.type
_entity.pdbx_description
1 polymer ?
#
loop_
_entity_poly.entity_id
_entity_poly.type
_entity_poly.pdbx_seq_one_letter_code
_entity_poly.pdbx_strand_id
1 'polypeptide(L)'
;MKKIVFLIMCLCSVYANSQEGVPFFVNYPASVYQAHNRNFDVVCDSCGNVYFANFEGILHYDYNRWETIYTPGFSRVTRLFRDSEGRIWVGGYNVFGRIERDGRGCITLRTLLSDLDTDSLGELEDMAEIDKRIYLKATSGRYYTVQSDSILTPVQVLPAQLQEKWRNQSSVSMNRAFSLPGGETISINSAHGLIMDDSGKKERFSVTERNGLCSNAVSGIAADGRGNLWGATDNGVFHVFIPSLFSRYTSGEGLKGEVISAVSYKGMIYTGTLQGLYVLKQNTFVPVQGISQACWQLCLSPQGELYAASGDGVYVIRDYNHSEKLTDMAAYSLTFIGHTNLLMGIMDGIYQYSADEERIKKISDVEKVVRLEVKKDRSVWAKTLYGEIYLREEGESSFVLQDRESEEVMTEYTDNDGCHWQTNLKGKEV
;
A
#
# COMPACT_ATOMS: atom_id res chain seq x y z
N MET A 1 29.19 18.37 -26.56
CA MET A 1 28.18 17.31 -26.51
C MET A 1 28.42 16.27 -25.40
N LYS A 2 29.60 15.61 -25.33
CA LYS A 2 29.85 14.58 -24.25
C LYS A 2 29.70 15.11 -22.81
N LYS A 3 30.10 16.37 -22.51
CA LYS A 3 29.95 16.97 -21.18
C LYS A 3 28.50 17.31 -20.83
N ILE A 4 27.67 17.68 -21.80
CA ILE A 4 26.24 17.95 -21.60
C ILE A 4 25.46 16.65 -21.36
N VAL A 5 25.80 15.59 -22.10
CA VAL A 5 25.19 14.27 -21.90
C VAL A 5 25.55 13.70 -20.51
N PHE A 6 26.80 13.89 -20.06
CA PHE A 6 27.23 13.50 -18.73
C PHE A 6 26.52 14.30 -17.61
N LEU A 7 26.32 15.60 -17.83
CA LEU A 7 25.57 16.45 -16.90
C LEU A 7 24.07 16.07 -16.85
N ILE A 8 23.47 15.70 -17.98
CA ILE A 8 22.09 15.21 -18.05
C ILE A 8 21.99 13.82 -17.39
N MET A 9 22.95 12.92 -17.60
CA MET A 9 23.01 11.64 -16.89
C MET A 9 23.21 11.82 -15.38
N CYS A 10 24.04 12.77 -14.94
CA CYS A 10 24.19 13.10 -13.52
C CYS A 10 22.93 13.77 -12.93
N LEU A 11 22.19 14.58 -13.71
CA LEU A 11 20.91 15.14 -13.28
C LEU A 11 19.81 14.09 -13.23
N CYS A 12 19.81 13.10 -14.13
CA CYS A 12 18.88 11.97 -14.07
C CYS A 12 19.19 11.01 -12.90
N SER A 13 20.43 10.91 -12.44
CA SER A 13 20.79 10.07 -11.29
C SER A 13 20.47 10.70 -9.93
N VAL A 14 20.16 12.00 -9.89
CA VAL A 14 19.75 12.69 -8.63
C VAL A 14 18.26 12.47 -8.32
N TYR A 15 17.47 11.97 -9.27
CA TYR A 15 16.11 11.48 -9.01
C TYR A 15 16.08 9.97 -8.77
N ALA A 16 17.01 9.42 -8.01
CA ALA A 16 16.77 8.20 -7.28
C ALA A 16 15.74 8.54 -6.19
N ASN A 17 14.46 8.51 -6.58
CA ASN A 17 13.35 8.70 -5.67
C ASN A 17 13.47 7.66 -4.56
N SER A 18 13.97 8.09 -3.41
CA SER A 18 13.80 7.28 -2.22
C SER A 18 12.29 7.16 -2.00
N GLN A 19 11.79 5.95 -1.83
CA GLN A 19 10.40 5.71 -1.46
C GLN A 19 10.05 6.58 -0.25
N GLU A 20 9.15 7.55 -0.42
CA GLU A 20 8.60 8.33 0.68
C GLU A 20 7.30 7.66 1.15
N GLY A 21 7.14 7.48 2.47
CA GLY A 21 5.99 6.78 3.03
C GLY A 21 6.05 5.26 2.90
N VAL A 22 4.96 4.62 3.26
CA VAL A 22 4.82 3.16 3.16
C VAL A 22 4.59 2.79 1.69
N PRO A 23 5.37 1.84 1.12
CA PRO A 23 5.16 1.39 -0.25
C PRO A 23 3.77 0.79 -0.41
N PHE A 24 3.25 0.84 -1.62
CA PHE A 24 1.98 0.18 -1.92
C PHE A 24 2.11 -1.33 -1.71
N PHE A 25 1.13 -1.91 -1.03
CA PHE A 25 1.03 -3.34 -0.83
C PHE A 25 -0.42 -3.81 -0.87
N VAL A 26 -0.59 -5.09 -1.20
CA VAL A 26 -1.90 -5.76 -1.26
C VAL A 26 -1.89 -6.96 -0.30
N ASN A 27 -2.92 -7.09 0.53
CA ASN A 27 -3.15 -8.28 1.33
C ASN A 27 -4.12 -9.22 0.59
N TYR A 28 -3.84 -10.51 0.69
CA TYR A 28 -4.71 -11.57 0.21
C TYR A 28 -5.15 -12.41 1.41
N PRO A 29 -6.37 -12.18 1.91
CA PRO A 29 -6.94 -12.99 3.00
C PRO A 29 -7.32 -14.39 2.51
N ALA A 30 -7.54 -15.31 3.45
CA ALA A 30 -7.93 -16.69 3.19
C ALA A 30 -9.17 -16.83 2.27
N SER A 31 -10.09 -15.88 2.34
CA SER A 31 -11.27 -15.82 1.47
C SER A 31 -10.95 -15.65 -0.01
N VAL A 32 -9.78 -15.08 -0.36
CA VAL A 32 -9.34 -14.86 -1.74
C VAL A 32 -8.72 -16.14 -2.32
N TYR A 33 -7.83 -16.79 -1.57
CA TYR A 33 -7.17 -18.02 -2.04
C TYR A 33 -7.85 -19.33 -1.59
N GLN A 34 -8.93 -19.25 -0.81
CA GLN A 34 -9.82 -20.35 -0.40
C GLN A 34 -9.09 -21.53 0.26
N ALA A 35 -8.18 -21.23 1.21
CA ALA A 35 -7.47 -22.20 2.03
C ALA A 35 -7.25 -21.63 3.45
N HIS A 36 -6.53 -22.36 4.29
CA HIS A 36 -6.28 -21.94 5.66
C HIS A 36 -5.50 -20.61 5.72
N ASN A 37 -5.85 -19.74 6.66
CA ASN A 37 -5.23 -18.40 6.80
C ASN A 37 -3.73 -18.43 7.17
N ARG A 38 -3.23 -19.52 7.78
CA ARG A 38 -1.85 -19.63 8.25
C ARG A 38 -0.91 -20.11 7.15
N ASN A 39 0.08 -19.27 6.83
CA ASN A 39 1.14 -19.56 5.88
C ASN A 39 2.50 -19.52 6.59
N PHE A 40 3.40 -20.43 6.24
CA PHE A 40 4.65 -20.66 6.96
C PHE A 40 5.89 -20.20 6.19
N ASP A 41 5.84 -20.23 4.87
CA ASP A 41 6.97 -19.90 4.01
C ASP A 41 6.50 -19.49 2.62
N VAL A 42 7.38 -18.89 1.81
CA VAL A 42 7.08 -18.46 0.45
C VAL A 42 8.31 -18.56 -0.43
N VAL A 43 8.13 -18.98 -1.68
CA VAL A 43 9.17 -18.94 -2.73
C VAL A 43 8.58 -18.51 -4.06
N CYS A 44 9.42 -17.90 -4.91
CA CYS A 44 9.07 -17.57 -6.29
C CYS A 44 9.88 -18.43 -7.26
N ASP A 45 9.25 -18.91 -8.34
CA ASP A 45 9.96 -19.60 -9.42
C ASP A 45 10.59 -18.59 -10.43
N SER A 46 11.29 -19.09 -11.43
CA SER A 46 11.92 -18.26 -12.46
C SER A 46 10.92 -17.65 -13.45
N CYS A 47 9.71 -18.17 -13.50
CA CYS A 47 8.62 -17.63 -14.34
C CYS A 47 7.81 -16.56 -13.62
N GLY A 48 8.08 -16.35 -12.32
CA GLY A 48 7.39 -15.39 -11.47
C GLY A 48 6.21 -15.98 -10.70
N ASN A 49 5.86 -17.27 -10.85
CA ASN A 49 4.83 -17.89 -10.03
C ASN A 49 5.25 -17.93 -8.57
N VAL A 50 4.28 -17.82 -7.68
CA VAL A 50 4.51 -17.78 -6.23
C VAL A 50 3.90 -18.99 -5.57
N TYR A 51 4.67 -19.59 -4.66
CA TYR A 51 4.24 -20.75 -3.90
C TYR A 51 4.34 -20.45 -2.41
N PHE A 52 3.27 -20.74 -1.66
CA PHE A 52 3.25 -20.58 -0.20
C PHE A 52 3.08 -21.92 0.48
N ALA A 53 3.86 -22.14 1.52
CA ALA A 53 3.66 -23.24 2.45
C ALA A 53 2.45 -22.91 3.32
N ASN A 54 1.37 -23.65 3.19
CA ASN A 54 0.11 -23.43 3.89
C ASN A 54 -0.26 -24.59 4.81
N PHE A 55 -1.11 -24.34 5.79
CA PHE A 55 -1.60 -25.38 6.71
C PHE A 55 -2.34 -26.50 6.01
N GLU A 56 -2.97 -26.25 4.86
CA GLU A 56 -3.71 -27.24 4.06
C GLU A 56 -2.91 -27.81 2.88
N GLY A 57 -1.67 -27.38 2.66
CA GLY A 57 -0.84 -27.81 1.55
C GLY A 57 0.02 -26.72 0.97
N ILE A 58 0.05 -26.56 -0.35
CA ILE A 58 0.80 -25.53 -1.05
C ILE A 58 -0.17 -24.63 -1.80
N LEU A 59 -0.15 -23.33 -1.55
CA LEU A 59 -0.84 -22.36 -2.40
C LEU A 59 0.06 -22.01 -3.57
N HIS A 60 -0.49 -21.99 -4.76
CA HIS A 60 0.15 -21.52 -5.97
C HIS A 60 -0.61 -20.33 -6.52
N TYR A 61 0.13 -19.29 -6.94
CA TYR A 61 -0.41 -18.09 -7.57
C TYR A 61 0.37 -17.75 -8.83
N ASP A 62 -0.32 -17.68 -9.97
CA ASP A 62 0.25 -17.37 -11.29
C ASP A 62 -0.08 -15.95 -11.77
N TYR A 63 -0.42 -15.01 -10.86
CA TYR A 63 -0.92 -13.64 -11.08
C TYR A 63 -2.31 -13.56 -11.73
N ASN A 64 -2.93 -14.69 -12.04
CA ASN A 64 -4.28 -14.77 -12.58
C ASN A 64 -5.24 -15.53 -11.65
N ARG A 65 -4.77 -16.65 -11.09
CA ARG A 65 -5.58 -17.47 -10.21
C ARG A 65 -4.78 -18.04 -9.05
N TRP A 66 -5.49 -18.33 -7.97
CA TRP A 66 -5.02 -19.10 -6.84
C TRP A 66 -5.41 -20.59 -7.03
N GLU A 67 -4.50 -21.47 -6.67
CA GLU A 67 -4.70 -22.90 -6.70
C GLU A 67 -4.08 -23.54 -5.45
N THR A 68 -4.79 -24.49 -4.82
CA THR A 68 -4.26 -25.25 -3.69
C THR A 68 -3.84 -26.64 -4.15
N ILE A 69 -2.58 -26.99 -3.93
CA ILE A 69 -2.00 -28.30 -4.20
C ILE A 69 -1.99 -29.05 -2.86
N TYR A 70 -2.88 -30.02 -2.73
CA TYR A 70 -2.98 -30.79 -1.51
C TYR A 70 -1.86 -31.82 -1.39
N THR A 71 -1.36 -32.01 -0.18
CA THR A 71 -0.41 -33.07 0.16
C THR A 71 -1.14 -34.38 0.40
N PRO A 72 -0.47 -35.53 0.26
CA PRO A 72 -1.01 -36.80 0.73
C PRO A 72 -1.38 -36.73 2.23
N GLY A 73 -2.59 -37.13 2.57
CA GLY A 73 -3.11 -37.04 3.93
C GLY A 73 -3.43 -35.67 4.44
N PHE A 74 -3.49 -34.64 3.55
CA PHE A 74 -3.78 -33.24 3.90
C PHE A 74 -2.85 -32.68 4.99
N SER A 75 -1.59 -33.12 4.97
CA SER A 75 -0.58 -32.64 5.92
C SER A 75 -0.15 -31.21 5.62
N ARG A 76 0.09 -30.44 6.68
CA ARG A 76 0.59 -29.07 6.54
C ARG A 76 1.98 -29.03 5.91
N VAL A 77 2.21 -28.02 5.09
CA VAL A 77 3.52 -27.67 4.54
C VAL A 77 4.09 -26.50 5.36
N THR A 78 5.33 -26.63 5.80
CA THR A 78 5.97 -25.62 6.68
C THR A 78 7.21 -24.99 6.07
N ARG A 79 7.79 -25.61 5.02
CA ARG A 79 8.97 -25.09 4.33
C ARG A 79 8.88 -25.30 2.84
N LEU A 80 9.35 -24.30 2.12
CA LEU A 80 9.62 -24.32 0.69
C LEU A 80 11.05 -23.92 0.44
N PHE A 81 11.69 -24.56 -0.54
CA PHE A 81 13.05 -24.24 -0.90
C PHE A 81 13.23 -24.32 -2.42
N ARG A 82 13.79 -23.26 -3.02
CA ARG A 82 14.16 -23.27 -4.43
C ARG A 82 15.65 -23.52 -4.54
N ASP A 83 16.02 -24.58 -5.26
CA ASP A 83 17.41 -24.94 -5.48
C ASP A 83 18.07 -24.14 -6.62
N SER A 84 19.35 -24.34 -6.81
CA SER A 84 20.15 -23.67 -7.85
C SER A 84 19.74 -24.04 -9.28
N GLU A 85 19.02 -25.13 -9.48
CA GLU A 85 18.45 -25.55 -10.76
C GLU A 85 17.01 -25.03 -10.97
N GLY A 86 16.47 -24.27 -9.99
CA GLY A 86 15.16 -23.67 -10.04
C GLY A 86 14.02 -24.61 -9.64
N ARG A 87 14.31 -25.83 -9.14
CA ARG A 87 13.30 -26.78 -8.64
C ARG A 87 12.80 -26.32 -7.27
N ILE A 88 11.50 -26.47 -7.03
CA ILE A 88 10.89 -26.11 -5.75
C ILE A 88 10.64 -27.35 -4.93
N TRP A 89 11.33 -27.41 -3.80
CA TRP A 89 11.24 -28.46 -2.81
C TRP A 89 10.22 -28.10 -1.74
N VAL A 90 9.46 -29.10 -1.29
CA VAL A 90 8.35 -28.95 -0.37
C VAL A 90 8.61 -29.80 0.85
N GLY A 91 8.51 -29.21 2.03
CA GLY A 91 8.68 -29.89 3.31
C GLY A 91 7.58 -29.55 4.29
N GLY A 92 7.13 -30.54 5.04
CA GLY A 92 6.06 -30.39 6.03
C GLY A 92 6.07 -31.51 7.07
N TYR A 93 4.92 -31.70 7.72
CA TYR A 93 4.77 -32.79 8.68
C TYR A 93 4.57 -34.12 7.93
N ASN A 94 5.57 -35.01 8.01
CA ASN A 94 5.64 -36.25 7.26
C ASN A 94 5.38 -36.08 5.75
N VAL A 95 5.82 -34.96 5.21
CA VAL A 95 5.74 -34.64 3.78
C VAL A 95 7.09 -34.12 3.33
N PHE A 96 7.61 -34.70 2.26
CA PHE A 96 8.73 -34.19 1.51
C PHE A 96 8.59 -34.54 0.04
N GLY A 97 8.87 -33.59 -0.83
CA GLY A 97 8.75 -33.77 -2.26
C GLY A 97 9.18 -32.55 -3.04
N ARG A 98 8.84 -32.51 -4.32
CA ARG A 98 9.07 -31.34 -5.17
C ARG A 98 7.87 -31.05 -6.05
N ILE A 99 7.75 -29.78 -6.43
CA ILE A 99 6.74 -29.35 -7.41
C ILE A 99 7.17 -29.80 -8.80
N GLU A 100 6.25 -30.44 -9.51
CA GLU A 100 6.42 -30.85 -10.91
C GLU A 100 5.18 -30.46 -11.72
N ARG A 101 5.34 -30.44 -13.04
CA ARG A 101 4.18 -30.36 -13.95
C ARG A 101 3.90 -31.75 -14.52
N ASP A 102 2.66 -32.15 -14.46
CA ASP A 102 2.22 -33.41 -15.08
C ASP A 102 2.21 -33.30 -16.62
N GLY A 103 1.92 -34.39 -17.29
CA GLY A 103 1.85 -34.46 -18.76
C GLY A 103 0.75 -33.58 -19.40
N ARG A 104 -0.13 -32.95 -18.58
CA ARG A 104 -1.16 -31.98 -18.98
C ARG A 104 -0.78 -30.55 -18.65
N GLY A 105 0.40 -30.36 -18.03
CA GLY A 105 0.90 -29.06 -17.58
C GLY A 105 0.35 -28.59 -16.23
N CYS A 106 -0.45 -29.41 -15.54
CA CYS A 106 -0.94 -29.10 -14.19
C CYS A 106 0.20 -29.23 -13.18
N ILE A 107 0.20 -28.32 -12.19
CA ILE A 107 1.18 -28.34 -11.12
C ILE A 107 0.78 -29.39 -10.09
N THR A 108 1.72 -30.26 -9.74
CA THR A 108 1.51 -31.37 -8.81
C THR A 108 2.67 -31.50 -7.84
N LEU A 109 2.44 -32.11 -6.70
CA LEU A 109 3.48 -32.49 -5.74
C LEU A 109 3.92 -33.93 -5.99
N ARG A 110 5.16 -34.12 -6.43
CA ARG A 110 5.79 -35.46 -6.44
C ARG A 110 6.42 -35.71 -5.07
N THR A 111 5.85 -36.64 -4.33
CA THR A 111 6.39 -37.03 -3.02
C THR A 111 7.58 -37.99 -3.16
N LEU A 112 8.55 -37.85 -2.26
CA LEU A 112 9.76 -38.67 -2.20
C LEU A 112 9.84 -39.52 -0.90
N LEU A 113 8.73 -39.68 -0.20
CA LEU A 113 8.65 -40.43 1.08
C LEU A 113 8.19 -41.85 0.92
N SER A 114 8.00 -42.36 -0.30
CA SER A 114 7.43 -43.69 -0.55
C SER A 114 8.25 -44.85 0.02
N ASP A 115 9.53 -44.63 0.35
CA ASP A 115 10.45 -45.65 0.81
C ASP A 115 10.88 -45.48 2.28
N LEU A 116 10.42 -44.46 2.96
CA LEU A 116 10.60 -44.23 4.39
C LEU A 116 9.32 -44.56 5.13
N ASP A 117 9.46 -45.17 6.30
CA ASP A 117 8.38 -45.19 7.30
C ASP A 117 7.92 -43.74 7.49
N THR A 118 6.74 -43.42 6.96
CA THR A 118 6.22 -42.04 6.91
C THR A 118 6.15 -41.38 8.29
N ASP A 119 6.04 -42.21 9.35
CA ASP A 119 6.03 -41.76 10.74
C ASP A 119 7.43 -41.32 11.28
N SER A 120 8.48 -41.51 10.49
CA SER A 120 9.87 -41.26 10.97
C SER A 120 10.42 -39.90 10.65
N LEU A 121 9.88 -39.17 9.65
CA LEU A 121 10.40 -37.85 9.24
C LEU A 121 10.04 -36.75 10.24
N GLY A 122 8.78 -36.73 10.69
CA GLY A 122 8.27 -35.65 11.54
C GLY A 122 8.12 -34.34 10.77
N GLU A 123 8.27 -33.23 11.47
CA GLU A 123 8.17 -31.89 10.87
C GLU A 123 9.53 -31.39 10.40
N LEU A 124 9.57 -30.81 9.20
CA LEU A 124 10.77 -30.19 8.66
C LEU A 124 10.92 -28.75 9.16
N GLU A 125 12.11 -28.47 9.70
CA GLU A 125 12.49 -27.16 10.22
C GLU A 125 13.17 -26.27 9.17
N ASP A 126 14.10 -26.85 8.37
CA ASP A 126 14.83 -26.12 7.33
C ASP A 126 15.31 -27.03 6.20
N MET A 127 15.59 -26.43 5.05
CA MET A 127 16.20 -27.06 3.87
C MET A 127 17.36 -26.21 3.36
N ALA A 128 18.37 -26.84 2.78
CA ALA A 128 19.50 -26.16 2.19
C ALA A 128 20.13 -27.01 1.07
N GLU A 129 20.79 -26.33 0.14
CA GLU A 129 21.57 -26.97 -0.93
C GLU A 129 23.06 -26.75 -0.69
N ILE A 130 23.84 -27.82 -0.78
CA ILE A 130 25.32 -27.78 -0.83
C ILE A 130 25.76 -28.74 -1.94
N ASP A 131 26.63 -28.28 -2.82
CA ASP A 131 27.15 -29.04 -3.96
C ASP A 131 26.05 -29.78 -4.77
N LYS A 132 24.96 -29.07 -5.05
CA LYS A 132 23.76 -29.58 -5.74
C LYS A 132 23.00 -30.72 -5.02
N ARG A 133 23.29 -30.91 -3.75
CA ARG A 133 22.55 -31.86 -2.88
C ARG A 133 21.65 -31.11 -1.93
N ILE A 134 20.45 -31.59 -1.79
CA ILE A 134 19.48 -31.04 -0.86
C ILE A 134 19.61 -31.75 0.49
N TYR A 135 19.76 -30.95 1.52
CA TYR A 135 19.80 -31.38 2.91
C TYR A 135 18.58 -30.88 3.66
N LEU A 136 18.06 -31.69 4.55
CA LEU A 136 16.89 -31.39 5.35
C LEU A 136 17.23 -31.51 6.83
N LYS A 137 16.67 -30.60 7.62
CA LYS A 137 16.69 -30.62 9.07
C LYS A 137 15.28 -30.84 9.59
N ALA A 138 15.08 -31.94 10.31
CA ALA A 138 13.82 -32.21 11.01
C ALA A 138 13.83 -31.60 12.42
N THR A 139 12.67 -31.26 12.96
CA THR A 139 12.50 -30.75 14.34
C THR A 139 12.96 -31.75 15.39
N SER A 140 12.97 -33.05 15.05
CA SER A 140 13.53 -34.14 15.88
C SER A 140 15.07 -34.09 16.05
N GLY A 141 15.75 -33.16 15.34
CA GLY A 141 17.21 -33.09 15.30
C GLY A 141 17.87 -34.05 14.30
N ARG A 142 17.06 -34.82 13.54
CA ARG A 142 17.56 -35.70 12.49
C ARG A 142 17.82 -34.92 11.21
N TYR A 143 18.79 -35.40 10.43
CA TYR A 143 19.17 -34.83 9.15
C TYR A 143 19.01 -35.85 8.04
N TYR A 144 18.63 -35.38 6.88
CA TYR A 144 18.43 -36.19 5.69
C TYR A 144 19.04 -35.53 4.46
N THR A 145 19.33 -36.30 3.42
CA THR A 145 19.76 -35.79 2.12
C THR A 145 19.00 -36.50 1.00
N VAL A 146 18.78 -35.81 -0.11
CA VAL A 146 18.22 -36.41 -1.31
C VAL A 146 19.34 -37.01 -2.14
N GLN A 147 19.21 -38.28 -2.42
CA GLN A 147 20.13 -39.04 -3.28
C GLN A 147 19.44 -39.38 -4.60
N SER A 148 20.09 -39.10 -5.72
CA SER A 148 19.61 -39.50 -7.07
C SER A 148 18.16 -39.07 -7.38
N ASP A 149 17.75 -37.85 -6.95
CA ASP A 149 16.45 -37.23 -7.23
C ASP A 149 15.19 -37.99 -6.71
N SER A 150 15.38 -39.07 -5.98
CA SER A 150 14.25 -39.90 -5.58
C SER A 150 14.36 -40.59 -4.21
N ILE A 151 15.52 -40.65 -3.59
CA ILE A 151 15.72 -41.36 -2.34
C ILE A 151 16.15 -40.40 -1.24
N LEU A 152 15.38 -40.36 -0.16
CA LEU A 152 15.73 -39.61 1.06
C LEU A 152 16.52 -40.55 1.99
N THR A 153 17.76 -40.17 2.34
CA THR A 153 18.63 -40.97 3.20
C THR A 153 19.02 -40.19 4.47
N PRO A 154 19.02 -40.83 5.66
CA PRO A 154 19.51 -40.24 6.88
C PRO A 154 20.99 -39.85 6.76
N VAL A 155 21.37 -38.72 7.36
CA VAL A 155 22.76 -38.19 7.38
C VAL A 155 23.23 -38.11 8.83
N GLN A 156 24.36 -38.76 9.14
CA GLN A 156 24.94 -38.67 10.48
C GLN A 156 25.94 -37.49 10.62
N VAL A 157 26.61 -37.12 9.53
CA VAL A 157 27.59 -36.04 9.52
C VAL A 157 27.21 -35.05 8.44
N LEU A 158 26.91 -33.83 8.85
CA LEU A 158 26.62 -32.72 7.95
C LEU A 158 27.88 -32.08 7.38
N PRO A 159 27.84 -31.49 6.17
CA PRO A 159 28.87 -30.57 5.70
C PRO A 159 29.13 -29.45 6.72
N ALA A 160 30.41 -29.05 6.87
CA ALA A 160 30.80 -28.05 7.88
C ALA A 160 30.01 -26.72 7.77
N GLN A 161 29.71 -26.30 6.55
CA GLN A 161 28.90 -25.09 6.25
C GLN A 161 27.49 -25.17 6.83
N LEU A 162 26.88 -26.36 6.75
CA LEU A 162 25.52 -26.57 7.31
C LEU A 162 25.54 -26.74 8.83
N GLN A 163 26.60 -27.32 9.38
CA GLN A 163 26.76 -27.39 10.83
C GLN A 163 26.83 -25.98 11.45
N GLU A 164 27.55 -25.05 10.82
CA GLU A 164 27.64 -23.66 11.26
C GLU A 164 26.33 -22.93 11.07
N LYS A 165 25.72 -23.01 9.87
CA LYS A 165 24.42 -22.41 9.57
C LYS A 165 23.35 -22.83 10.58
N TRP A 166 23.20 -24.12 10.79
CA TRP A 166 22.11 -24.65 11.63
C TRP A 166 22.42 -24.62 13.13
N ARG A 167 23.67 -24.46 13.55
CA ARG A 167 24.06 -24.17 14.93
C ARG A 167 23.71 -22.73 15.31
N ASN A 168 23.94 -21.79 14.39
CA ASN A 168 23.69 -20.37 14.62
C ASN A 168 22.22 -19.99 14.47
N GLN A 169 21.40 -20.82 13.85
CA GLN A 169 19.94 -20.72 13.84
C GLN A 169 19.39 -21.30 15.16
N SER A 170 19.62 -20.59 16.27
CA SER A 170 18.88 -20.89 17.50
C SER A 170 17.39 -20.59 17.26
N SER A 171 16.52 -21.43 17.76
CA SER A 171 15.06 -21.51 17.57
C SER A 171 14.27 -20.25 17.96
N VAL A 172 14.90 -19.14 18.25
CA VAL A 172 14.29 -17.90 18.77
C VAL A 172 14.48 -16.69 17.84
N SER A 173 15.36 -16.76 16.83
CA SER A 173 15.59 -15.61 15.95
C SER A 173 14.79 -15.74 14.65
N MET A 174 13.53 -15.33 14.68
CA MET A 174 12.72 -15.07 13.47
C MET A 174 13.17 -13.79 12.73
N ASN A 175 14.32 -13.24 13.05
CA ASN A 175 14.89 -12.12 12.32
C ASN A 175 15.62 -12.66 11.09
N ARG A 176 14.89 -12.75 9.97
CA ARG A 176 15.49 -13.02 8.66
C ARG A 176 15.73 -11.70 7.95
N ALA A 177 16.95 -11.50 7.47
CA ALA A 177 17.31 -10.35 6.67
C ALA A 177 17.54 -10.78 5.21
N PHE A 178 17.03 -9.97 4.28
CA PHE A 178 17.15 -10.18 2.84
C PHE A 178 17.77 -8.93 2.23
N SER A 179 18.78 -9.09 1.41
CA SER A 179 19.37 -7.98 0.67
C SER A 179 18.71 -7.87 -0.70
N LEU A 180 18.25 -6.67 -1.03
CA LEU A 180 17.76 -6.35 -2.36
C LEU A 180 18.91 -5.99 -3.31
N PRO A 181 18.69 -6.07 -4.64
CA PRO A 181 19.72 -5.72 -5.63
C PRO A 181 20.27 -4.29 -5.50
N GLY A 182 19.49 -3.37 -4.91
CA GLY A 182 19.88 -1.97 -4.64
C GLY A 182 20.77 -1.79 -3.41
N GLY A 183 21.11 -2.86 -2.66
CA GLY A 183 21.90 -2.81 -1.42
C GLY A 183 21.07 -2.54 -0.16
N GLU A 184 19.77 -2.38 -0.29
CA GLU A 184 18.84 -2.24 0.83
C GLU A 184 18.65 -3.60 1.51
N THR A 185 18.39 -3.57 2.81
CA THR A 185 18.13 -4.78 3.61
C THR A 185 16.69 -4.75 4.11
N ILE A 186 16.00 -5.87 3.90
CA ILE A 186 14.69 -6.10 4.48
C ILE A 186 14.80 -7.13 5.58
N SER A 187 14.32 -6.78 6.74
CA SER A 187 14.22 -7.68 7.89
C SER A 187 12.76 -7.93 8.27
N ILE A 188 12.49 -9.17 8.67
CA ILE A 188 11.21 -9.54 9.25
C ILE A 188 11.39 -9.76 10.74
N ASN A 189 10.43 -9.24 11.49
CA ASN A 189 10.37 -9.41 12.94
C ASN A 189 8.93 -9.75 13.33
N SER A 190 8.74 -10.85 14.03
CA SER A 190 7.40 -11.31 14.44
C SER A 190 6.58 -10.31 15.28
N ALA A 191 7.25 -9.33 15.89
CA ALA A 191 6.59 -8.25 16.63
C ALA A 191 6.36 -6.98 15.82
N HIS A 192 7.12 -6.76 14.74
CA HIS A 192 7.16 -5.49 14.01
C HIS A 192 6.87 -5.62 12.51
N GLY A 193 6.46 -6.80 12.05
CA GLY A 193 6.14 -7.02 10.64
C GLY A 193 7.39 -6.98 9.75
N LEU A 194 7.34 -6.18 8.68
CA LEU A 194 8.42 -6.02 7.70
C LEU A 194 9.07 -4.66 7.88
N ILE A 195 10.38 -4.64 8.04
CA ILE A 195 11.19 -3.42 8.18
C ILE A 195 12.18 -3.37 7.03
N MET A 196 12.26 -2.24 6.36
CA MET A 196 13.26 -1.97 5.33
C MET A 196 14.25 -0.92 5.82
N ASP A 197 15.52 -1.28 5.80
CA ASP A 197 16.62 -0.41 6.13
C ASP A 197 17.42 -0.03 4.86
N ASP A 198 17.91 1.20 4.80
CA ASP A 198 18.85 1.60 3.77
C ASP A 198 20.27 1.06 4.08
N SER A 199 21.19 1.20 3.14
CA SER A 199 22.59 0.78 3.30
C SER A 199 23.31 1.46 4.47
N GLY A 200 22.73 2.51 5.06
CA GLY A 200 23.20 3.23 6.25
C GLY A 200 22.59 2.74 7.55
N LYS A 201 21.78 1.68 7.53
CA LYS A 201 21.02 1.13 8.68
C LYS A 201 19.99 2.10 9.27
N LYS A 202 19.53 3.04 8.47
CA LYS A 202 18.41 3.90 8.84
C LYS A 202 17.13 3.28 8.31
N GLU A 203 16.14 3.09 9.19
CA GLU A 203 14.81 2.63 8.79
C GLU A 203 14.22 3.58 7.75
N ARG A 204 13.87 3.05 6.59
CA ARG A 204 13.21 3.80 5.52
C ARG A 204 11.70 3.73 5.67
N PHE A 205 11.20 2.52 5.89
CA PHE A 205 9.78 2.29 6.19
C PHE A 205 9.58 0.99 6.95
N SER A 206 8.45 0.88 7.62
CA SER A 206 7.95 -0.38 8.17
C SER A 206 6.54 -0.66 7.68
N VAL A 207 6.25 -1.93 7.37
CA VAL A 207 4.92 -2.42 7.01
C VAL A 207 4.40 -3.29 8.14
N THR A 208 3.40 -2.79 8.84
CA THR A 208 2.87 -3.38 10.09
C THR A 208 1.34 -3.41 10.05
N GLU A 209 0.71 -4.09 11.00
CA GLU A 209 -0.74 -4.03 11.17
C GLU A 209 -1.26 -2.61 11.37
N ARG A 210 -0.46 -1.70 11.96
CA ARG A 210 -0.85 -0.29 12.14
C ARG A 210 -1.10 0.44 10.82
N ASN A 211 -0.32 0.11 9.79
CA ASN A 211 -0.51 0.67 8.45
C ASN A 211 -1.17 -0.31 7.49
N GLY A 212 -1.84 -1.34 8.02
CA GLY A 212 -2.79 -2.19 7.34
C GLY A 212 -2.25 -3.50 6.80
N LEU A 213 -1.10 -4.00 7.29
CA LEU A 213 -0.65 -5.37 7.01
C LEU A 213 -1.63 -6.38 7.64
N CYS A 214 -1.84 -7.52 6.99
CA CYS A 214 -2.74 -8.55 7.48
C CYS A 214 -2.32 -9.19 8.81
N SER A 215 -1.01 -9.26 9.09
CA SER A 215 -0.44 -9.65 10.38
C SER A 215 1.03 -9.23 10.50
N ASN A 216 1.45 -8.87 11.71
CA ASN A 216 2.87 -8.64 12.03
C ASN A 216 3.67 -9.95 12.10
N ALA A 217 3.01 -11.10 12.28
CA ALA A 217 3.66 -12.42 12.37
C ALA A 217 4.08 -12.92 10.96
N VAL A 218 5.06 -12.25 10.37
CA VAL A 218 5.63 -12.62 9.06
C VAL A 218 6.55 -13.82 9.24
N SER A 219 6.22 -14.93 8.60
CA SER A 219 6.94 -16.21 8.70
C SER A 219 7.96 -16.42 7.58
N GLY A 220 7.74 -15.81 6.41
CA GLY A 220 8.65 -15.88 5.27
C GLY A 220 8.46 -14.73 4.30
N ILE A 221 9.51 -14.38 3.56
CA ILE A 221 9.45 -13.46 2.42
C ILE A 221 10.25 -14.00 1.24
N ALA A 222 9.80 -13.68 0.03
CA ALA A 222 10.50 -13.99 -1.21
C ALA A 222 10.42 -12.80 -2.17
N ALA A 223 11.53 -12.48 -2.83
CA ALA A 223 11.52 -11.54 -3.93
C ALA A 223 11.02 -12.23 -5.20
N ASP A 224 10.16 -11.55 -5.96
CA ASP A 224 9.85 -11.94 -7.32
C ASP A 224 10.99 -11.49 -8.26
N GLY A 225 10.99 -11.97 -9.50
CA GLY A 225 12.00 -11.58 -10.48
C GLY A 225 11.97 -10.11 -10.91
N ARG A 226 11.04 -9.31 -10.39
CA ARG A 226 10.84 -7.89 -10.67
C ARG A 226 11.23 -6.98 -9.52
N GLY A 227 11.69 -7.57 -8.41
CA GLY A 227 12.10 -6.85 -7.20
C GLY A 227 11.01 -6.60 -6.17
N ASN A 228 9.74 -6.98 -6.46
CA ASN A 228 8.70 -6.92 -5.46
C ASN A 228 8.83 -8.06 -4.45
N LEU A 229 8.14 -7.94 -3.32
CA LEU A 229 8.20 -8.93 -2.24
C LEU A 229 6.86 -9.57 -1.97
N TRP A 230 6.86 -10.88 -1.88
CA TRP A 230 5.78 -11.66 -1.35
C TRP A 230 6.07 -12.10 0.08
N GLY A 231 5.05 -12.05 0.94
CA GLY A 231 5.19 -12.45 2.33
C GLY A 231 4.10 -13.39 2.79
N ALA A 232 4.52 -14.37 3.60
CA ALA A 232 3.67 -15.32 4.29
C ALA A 232 3.45 -14.89 5.73
N THR A 233 2.21 -14.95 6.22
CA THR A 233 1.86 -14.63 7.61
C THR A 233 0.93 -15.69 8.20
N ASP A 234 0.68 -15.60 9.49
CA ASP A 234 -0.30 -16.45 10.18
C ASP A 234 -1.75 -16.07 9.88
N ASN A 235 -2.00 -14.94 9.18
CA ASN A 235 -3.33 -14.45 8.82
C ASN A 235 -3.39 -13.93 7.38
N GLY A 236 -3.03 -14.75 6.42
CA GLY A 236 -3.02 -14.41 5.00
C GLY A 236 -1.63 -14.24 4.42
N VAL A 237 -1.58 -13.72 3.22
CA VAL A 237 -0.33 -13.40 2.50
C VAL A 237 -0.39 -11.98 1.98
N PHE A 238 0.77 -11.38 1.68
CA PHE A 238 0.84 -10.02 1.16
C PHE A 238 1.85 -9.89 0.03
N HIS A 239 1.67 -8.87 -0.79
CA HIS A 239 2.56 -8.47 -1.88
C HIS A 239 2.92 -7.00 -1.74
N VAL A 240 4.20 -6.68 -1.57
CA VAL A 240 4.73 -5.31 -1.49
C VAL A 240 5.45 -4.97 -2.77
N PHE A 241 5.13 -3.82 -3.34
CA PHE A 241 5.74 -3.32 -4.57
C PHE A 241 6.94 -2.41 -4.23
N ILE A 242 8.15 -2.78 -4.70
CA ILE A 242 9.39 -2.06 -4.41
C ILE A 242 10.25 -1.95 -5.71
N PRO A 243 10.61 -0.73 -6.18
CA PRO A 243 10.09 0.56 -5.76
C PRO A 243 8.62 0.73 -6.15
N SER A 244 7.83 1.39 -5.33
CA SER A 244 6.44 1.71 -5.64
C SER A 244 6.32 3.15 -6.12
N LEU A 245 5.54 3.36 -7.18
CA LEU A 245 5.14 4.71 -7.63
C LEU A 245 4.09 5.34 -6.71
N PHE A 246 3.49 4.52 -5.82
CA PHE A 246 2.45 4.94 -4.90
C PHE A 246 2.93 4.78 -3.46
N SER A 247 2.66 5.79 -2.65
CA SER A 247 2.84 5.74 -1.20
C SER A 247 1.49 5.68 -0.52
N ARG A 248 1.38 4.85 0.49
CA ARG A 248 0.19 4.73 1.32
C ARG A 248 0.43 5.43 2.67
N TYR A 249 -0.57 6.16 3.12
CA TYR A 249 -0.59 6.79 4.43
C TYR A 249 -1.89 6.43 5.14
N THR A 250 -1.78 6.08 6.40
CA THR A 250 -2.88 5.65 7.25
C THR A 250 -2.79 6.32 8.64
N SER A 251 -3.61 5.87 9.56
CA SER A 251 -3.50 6.30 10.97
C SER A 251 -2.14 5.96 11.61
N GLY A 252 -1.44 4.96 11.07
CA GLY A 252 -0.07 4.61 11.48
C GLY A 252 0.93 5.74 11.27
N GLU A 253 0.76 6.51 10.18
CA GLU A 253 1.55 7.69 9.83
C GLU A 253 0.92 9.00 10.37
N GLY A 254 -0.02 8.90 11.31
CA GLY A 254 -0.61 10.07 12.00
C GLY A 254 -1.83 10.69 11.32
N LEU A 255 -2.27 10.20 10.15
CA LEU A 255 -3.45 10.70 9.45
C LEU A 255 -4.71 10.16 10.13
N LYS A 256 -5.56 11.05 10.66
CA LYS A 256 -6.79 10.69 11.36
C LYS A 256 -8.02 11.13 10.60
N GLY A 257 -9.04 10.29 10.64
CA GLY A 257 -10.31 10.54 9.97
C GLY A 257 -10.29 10.19 8.48
N GLU A 258 -11.46 10.25 7.87
CA GLU A 258 -11.65 10.05 6.44
C GLU A 258 -11.13 11.26 5.68
N VAL A 259 -10.36 11.03 4.62
CA VAL A 259 -9.81 12.08 3.75
C VAL A 259 -10.89 12.61 2.83
N ILE A 260 -11.09 13.92 2.85
CA ILE A 260 -12.08 14.61 2.02
C ILE A 260 -11.39 15.43 0.94
N SER A 261 -10.28 16.06 1.27
CA SER A 261 -9.54 16.95 0.35
C SER A 261 -8.04 16.83 0.54
N ALA A 262 -7.28 17.04 -0.53
CA ALA A 262 -5.83 17.08 -0.48
C ALA A 262 -5.28 18.10 -1.48
N VAL A 263 -4.16 18.74 -1.13
CA VAL A 263 -3.48 19.70 -2.00
C VAL A 263 -1.98 19.69 -1.74
N SER A 264 -1.19 19.87 -2.78
CA SER A 264 0.24 20.17 -2.64
C SER A 264 0.44 21.68 -2.51
N TYR A 265 1.06 22.11 -1.42
CA TYR A 265 1.32 23.51 -1.13
C TYR A 265 2.73 23.69 -0.58
N LYS A 266 3.54 24.55 -1.22
CA LYS A 266 4.95 24.82 -0.84
C LYS A 266 5.78 23.54 -0.67
N GLY A 267 5.56 22.54 -1.53
CA GLY A 267 6.29 21.27 -1.50
C GLY A 267 5.85 20.29 -0.40
N MET A 268 4.77 20.58 0.33
CA MET A 268 4.17 19.71 1.33
C MET A 268 2.75 19.30 0.92
N ILE A 269 2.32 18.12 1.36
CA ILE A 269 0.96 17.63 1.15
C ILE A 269 0.10 18.01 2.35
N TYR A 270 -0.97 18.75 2.11
CA TYR A 270 -2.00 19.06 3.09
C TYR A 270 -3.23 18.20 2.82
N THR A 271 -3.82 17.67 3.87
CA THR A 271 -4.94 16.72 3.77
C THR A 271 -6.03 17.12 4.74
N GLY A 272 -7.18 17.53 4.21
CA GLY A 272 -8.40 17.79 4.96
C GLY A 272 -9.14 16.49 5.23
N THR A 273 -9.52 16.28 6.48
CA THR A 273 -10.25 15.09 6.94
C THR A 273 -11.48 15.47 7.76
N LEU A 274 -12.32 14.48 8.08
CA LEU A 274 -13.44 14.69 9.04
C LEU A 274 -12.97 15.07 10.45
N GLN A 275 -11.68 14.91 10.77
CA GLN A 275 -11.10 15.21 12.09
C GLN A 275 -10.08 16.34 12.07
N GLY A 276 -10.08 17.17 11.04
CA GLY A 276 -9.22 18.35 10.93
C GLY A 276 -8.33 18.38 9.71
N LEU A 277 -7.41 19.32 9.70
CA LEU A 277 -6.40 19.50 8.66
C LEU A 277 -5.06 18.95 9.15
N TYR A 278 -4.40 18.20 8.26
CA TYR A 278 -3.07 17.61 8.50
C TYR A 278 -2.10 18.02 7.42
N VAL A 279 -0.81 18.09 7.75
CA VAL A 279 0.29 18.31 6.80
C VAL A 279 1.30 17.18 6.91
N LEU A 280 1.75 16.65 5.77
CA LEU A 280 2.77 15.62 5.70
C LEU A 280 4.16 16.23 5.93
N LYS A 281 4.86 15.75 6.97
CA LYS A 281 6.22 16.13 7.32
C LYS A 281 7.04 14.89 7.65
N GLN A 282 8.13 14.65 6.92
CA GLN A 282 9.03 13.51 7.16
C GLN A 282 8.26 12.18 7.31
N ASN A 283 7.41 11.87 6.34
CA ASN A 283 6.58 10.65 6.31
C ASN A 283 5.52 10.51 7.43
N THR A 284 5.25 11.58 8.18
CA THR A 284 4.23 11.58 9.24
C THR A 284 3.28 12.76 9.05
N PHE A 285 1.99 12.53 9.14
CA PHE A 285 1.00 13.59 9.16
C PHE A 285 0.91 14.22 10.55
N VAL A 286 1.13 15.52 10.60
CA VAL A 286 0.97 16.32 11.83
C VAL A 286 -0.25 17.22 11.70
N PRO A 287 -1.03 17.45 12.77
CA PRO A 287 -2.18 18.32 12.71
C PRO A 287 -1.77 19.77 12.51
N VAL A 288 -2.52 20.49 11.68
CA VAL A 288 -2.43 21.94 11.56
C VAL A 288 -3.19 22.58 12.71
N GLN A 289 -2.50 23.43 13.49
CA GLN A 289 -3.08 24.08 14.66
C GLN A 289 -4.23 25.03 14.26
N GLY A 290 -5.30 25.00 15.04
CA GLY A 290 -6.49 25.78 14.86
C GLY A 290 -7.62 25.07 14.12
N ILE A 291 -7.35 24.00 13.33
CA ILE A 291 -8.36 23.30 12.52
C ILE A 291 -8.51 21.87 13.03
N SER A 292 -9.48 21.66 13.92
CA SER A 292 -9.79 20.36 14.54
C SER A 292 -11.19 19.80 14.18
N GLN A 293 -11.97 20.58 13.43
CA GLN A 293 -13.26 20.15 12.86
C GLN A 293 -13.07 19.67 11.43
N ALA A 294 -14.12 19.04 10.87
CA ALA A 294 -14.08 18.55 9.49
C ALA A 294 -13.58 19.64 8.53
N CYS A 295 -12.52 19.32 7.78
CA CYS A 295 -11.94 20.20 6.76
C CYS A 295 -12.42 19.74 5.39
N TRP A 296 -13.46 20.40 4.88
CA TRP A 296 -14.21 20.00 3.71
C TRP A 296 -13.48 20.25 2.40
N GLN A 297 -12.81 21.40 2.30
CA GLN A 297 -12.09 21.75 1.08
C GLN A 297 -10.86 22.56 1.36
N LEU A 298 -9.83 22.34 0.54
CA LEU A 298 -8.61 23.14 0.47
C LEU A 298 -8.60 23.91 -0.85
N CYS A 299 -8.31 25.21 -0.79
CA CYS A 299 -8.32 26.08 -1.95
C CYS A 299 -7.07 26.95 -1.98
N LEU A 300 -6.39 26.99 -3.12
CA LEU A 300 -5.26 27.89 -3.35
C LEU A 300 -5.77 29.23 -3.92
N SER A 301 -5.33 30.34 -3.32
CA SER A 301 -5.59 31.66 -3.89
C SER A 301 -4.74 31.90 -5.14
N PRO A 302 -5.11 32.82 -6.02
CA PRO A 302 -4.28 33.23 -7.15
C PRO A 302 -2.90 33.79 -6.73
N GLN A 303 -2.76 34.24 -5.48
CA GLN A 303 -1.49 34.72 -4.90
C GLN A 303 -0.66 33.57 -4.30
N GLY A 304 -1.19 32.34 -4.32
CA GLY A 304 -0.51 31.17 -3.81
C GLY A 304 -0.60 30.98 -2.30
N GLU A 305 -1.64 31.53 -1.64
CA GLU A 305 -1.97 31.23 -0.25
C GLU A 305 -2.95 30.07 -0.17
N LEU A 306 -2.84 29.27 0.88
CA LEU A 306 -3.74 28.12 1.11
C LEU A 306 -4.86 28.50 2.08
N TYR A 307 -6.10 28.28 1.65
CA TYR A 307 -7.31 28.45 2.44
C TYR A 307 -7.96 27.08 2.72
N ALA A 308 -8.60 26.97 3.88
CA ALA A 308 -9.29 25.77 4.31
C ALA A 308 -10.74 26.10 4.72
N ALA A 309 -11.70 25.39 4.11
CA ALA A 309 -13.10 25.39 4.55
C ALA A 309 -13.27 24.36 5.67
N SER A 310 -13.72 24.80 6.83
CA SER A 310 -13.92 23.91 7.97
C SER A 310 -15.34 24.01 8.54
N GLY A 311 -15.71 23.00 9.32
CA GLY A 311 -17.00 22.92 10.01
C GLY A 311 -17.22 24.01 11.08
N ASP A 312 -16.18 24.77 11.42
CA ASP A 312 -16.24 25.88 12.38
C ASP A 312 -15.69 27.20 11.84
N GLY A 313 -15.40 27.28 10.54
CA GLY A 313 -14.93 28.51 9.94
C GLY A 313 -14.10 28.34 8.67
N VAL A 314 -13.58 29.45 8.17
CA VAL A 314 -12.61 29.49 7.07
C VAL A 314 -11.26 29.94 7.64
N TYR A 315 -10.20 29.28 7.22
CA TYR A 315 -8.85 29.51 7.71
C TYR A 315 -7.87 29.80 6.57
N VAL A 316 -6.82 30.57 6.88
CA VAL A 316 -5.65 30.78 6.02
C VAL A 316 -4.45 30.11 6.66
N ILE A 317 -3.71 29.31 5.88
CA ILE A 317 -2.51 28.62 6.36
C ILE A 317 -1.32 29.57 6.25
N ARG A 318 -0.78 29.98 7.40
CA ARG A 318 0.34 30.94 7.46
C ARG A 318 1.68 30.24 7.39
N ASP A 319 1.89 29.26 8.27
CA ASP A 319 3.07 28.40 8.33
C ASP A 319 2.69 26.94 8.02
N TYR A 320 3.69 26.06 8.02
CA TYR A 320 3.46 24.65 7.66
C TYR A 320 2.39 23.97 8.53
N ASN A 321 2.24 24.34 9.80
CA ASN A 321 1.24 23.75 10.70
C ASN A 321 0.49 24.80 11.54
N HIS A 322 0.48 26.06 11.13
CA HIS A 322 -0.24 27.11 11.82
C HIS A 322 -1.27 27.76 10.91
N SER A 323 -2.48 27.96 11.40
CA SER A 323 -3.57 28.61 10.67
C SER A 323 -4.08 29.84 11.40
N GLU A 324 -4.60 30.78 10.64
CA GLU A 324 -5.32 31.96 11.12
C GLU A 324 -6.77 31.88 10.67
N LYS A 325 -7.70 32.08 11.60
CA LYS A 325 -9.13 32.04 11.29
C LYS A 325 -9.57 33.34 10.63
N LEU A 326 -10.12 33.24 9.43
CA LEU A 326 -10.66 34.36 8.66
C LEU A 326 -12.09 34.72 9.11
N THR A 327 -12.90 33.69 9.39
CA THR A 327 -14.31 33.86 9.82
C THR A 327 -14.77 32.60 10.59
N ASP A 328 -15.75 32.79 11.50
CA ASP A 328 -16.42 31.72 12.22
C ASP A 328 -17.55 31.05 11.43
N MET A 329 -17.77 31.46 10.18
CA MET A 329 -18.82 30.90 9.32
C MET A 329 -18.37 29.55 8.77
N ALA A 330 -18.99 28.45 9.22
CA ALA A 330 -18.74 27.11 8.70
C ALA A 330 -18.93 27.05 7.19
N ALA A 331 -17.90 26.69 6.45
CA ALA A 331 -17.93 26.60 4.99
C ALA A 331 -17.68 25.17 4.51
N TYR A 332 -18.36 24.81 3.44
CA TYR A 332 -18.22 23.52 2.77
C TYR A 332 -17.38 23.62 1.50
N SER A 333 -17.41 24.76 0.83
CA SER A 333 -16.65 24.97 -0.39
C SER A 333 -16.13 26.39 -0.51
N LEU A 334 -14.98 26.51 -1.18
CA LEU A 334 -14.25 27.76 -1.43
C LEU A 334 -13.86 27.84 -2.89
N THR A 335 -13.96 29.00 -3.50
CA THR A 335 -13.37 29.29 -4.80
C THR A 335 -13.04 30.78 -4.92
N PHE A 336 -12.02 31.12 -5.71
CA PHE A 336 -11.68 32.51 -5.97
C PHE A 336 -12.31 32.99 -7.27
N ILE A 337 -12.87 34.18 -7.24
CA ILE A 337 -13.25 34.93 -8.43
C ILE A 337 -12.37 36.18 -8.57
N GLY A 338 -11.64 36.28 -9.69
CA GLY A 338 -10.58 37.27 -9.81
C GLY A 338 -9.43 36.97 -8.85
N HIS A 339 -8.77 38.05 -8.39
CA HIS A 339 -7.56 37.91 -7.58
C HIS A 339 -7.80 37.98 -6.07
N THR A 340 -8.81 38.75 -5.62
CA THR A 340 -8.96 39.14 -4.21
C THR A 340 -10.29 38.72 -3.59
N ASN A 341 -11.21 38.15 -4.38
CA ASN A 341 -12.53 37.77 -3.90
C ASN A 341 -12.65 36.26 -3.70
N LEU A 342 -12.83 35.85 -2.46
CA LEU A 342 -13.09 34.46 -2.08
C LEU A 342 -14.59 34.24 -1.94
N LEU A 343 -15.15 33.33 -2.71
CA LEU A 343 -16.51 32.85 -2.55
C LEU A 343 -16.55 31.67 -1.58
N MET A 344 -17.51 31.68 -0.67
CA MET A 344 -17.70 30.68 0.37
C MET A 344 -19.11 30.10 0.26
N GLY A 345 -19.22 28.80 0.03
CA GLY A 345 -20.48 28.05 0.07
C GLY A 345 -20.74 27.58 1.50
N ILE A 346 -21.83 28.04 2.08
CA ILE A 346 -22.22 27.73 3.45
C ILE A 346 -23.68 27.24 3.51
N MET A 347 -24.18 26.90 4.70
CA MET A 347 -25.51 26.31 4.87
C MET A 347 -26.63 27.23 4.46
N ASP A 348 -26.52 28.51 4.73
CA ASP A 348 -27.59 29.51 4.52
C ASP A 348 -27.39 30.39 3.28
N GLY A 349 -26.35 30.12 2.45
CA GLY A 349 -26.16 30.89 1.24
C GLY A 349 -24.72 30.87 0.70
N ILE A 350 -24.47 31.76 -0.26
CA ILE A 350 -23.13 32.03 -0.80
C ILE A 350 -22.67 33.38 -0.31
N TYR A 351 -21.47 33.43 0.25
CA TYR A 351 -20.84 34.65 0.74
C TYR A 351 -19.57 34.93 -0.02
N GLN A 352 -19.26 36.22 -0.12
CA GLN A 352 -18.01 36.72 -0.72
C GLN A 352 -17.20 37.45 0.35
N TYR A 353 -15.96 37.05 0.52
CA TYR A 353 -14.94 37.80 1.24
C TYR A 353 -14.10 38.59 0.23
N SER A 354 -13.98 39.90 0.43
CA SER A 354 -13.10 40.78 -0.33
C SER A 354 -11.85 41.09 0.51
N ALA A 355 -10.70 40.63 0.03
CA ALA A 355 -9.45 40.87 0.76
C ALA A 355 -9.03 42.34 0.80
N ASP A 356 -9.40 43.14 -0.21
CA ASP A 356 -9.08 44.55 -0.29
C ASP A 356 -9.90 45.39 0.71
N GLU A 357 -11.12 44.93 1.02
CA GLU A 357 -12.03 45.66 1.94
C GLU A 357 -12.09 44.99 3.32
N GLU A 358 -11.47 43.83 3.50
CA GLU A 358 -11.58 42.96 4.69
C GLU A 358 -13.04 42.75 5.13
N ARG A 359 -13.93 42.59 4.14
CA ARG A 359 -15.38 42.52 4.36
C ARG A 359 -15.98 41.25 3.79
N ILE A 360 -16.91 40.69 4.57
CA ILE A 360 -17.75 39.53 4.14
C ILE A 360 -19.14 40.08 3.81
N LYS A 361 -19.68 39.66 2.66
CA LYS A 361 -21.03 40.01 2.20
C LYS A 361 -21.75 38.77 1.69
N LYS A 362 -23.03 38.57 2.08
CA LYS A 362 -23.91 37.57 1.45
C LYS A 362 -24.28 38.02 0.03
N ILE A 363 -24.06 37.13 -0.95
CA ILE A 363 -24.31 37.43 -2.36
C ILE A 363 -25.40 36.55 -2.97
N SER A 364 -25.85 35.48 -2.27
CA SER A 364 -26.91 34.61 -2.72
C SER A 364 -27.55 33.88 -1.55
N ASP A 365 -28.87 33.61 -1.66
CA ASP A 365 -29.66 32.81 -0.74
C ASP A 365 -29.73 31.31 -1.16
N VAL A 366 -28.92 30.87 -2.11
CA VAL A 366 -28.81 29.45 -2.46
C VAL A 366 -28.20 28.71 -1.28
N GLU A 367 -29.02 27.92 -0.60
CA GLU A 367 -28.62 27.22 0.64
C GLU A 367 -27.84 25.92 0.37
N LYS A 368 -27.10 25.47 1.39
CA LYS A 368 -26.42 24.16 1.43
C LYS A 368 -25.48 23.92 0.26
N VAL A 369 -24.73 24.94 -0.11
CA VAL A 369 -23.77 24.90 -1.22
C VAL A 369 -22.54 24.12 -0.79
N VAL A 370 -22.34 22.94 -1.37
CA VAL A 370 -21.23 22.02 -1.05
C VAL A 370 -20.11 22.09 -2.08
N ARG A 371 -20.36 22.69 -3.26
CA ARG A 371 -19.33 22.91 -4.28
C ARG A 371 -19.53 24.23 -5.00
N LEU A 372 -18.44 24.97 -5.13
CA LEU A 372 -18.36 26.18 -5.94
C LEU A 372 -17.22 26.01 -6.96
N GLU A 373 -17.49 26.39 -8.20
CA GLU A 373 -16.51 26.32 -9.28
C GLU A 373 -16.61 27.54 -10.18
N VAL A 374 -15.47 28.17 -10.48
CA VAL A 374 -15.40 29.27 -11.47
C VAL A 374 -14.88 28.70 -12.78
N LYS A 375 -15.66 28.83 -13.84
CA LYS A 375 -15.31 28.37 -15.19
C LYS A 375 -14.40 29.38 -15.91
N LYS A 376 -13.85 28.98 -17.06
CA LYS A 376 -12.97 29.81 -17.91
C LYS A 376 -13.66 31.10 -18.42
N ASP A 377 -14.94 31.07 -18.63
CA ASP A 377 -15.79 32.21 -18.99
C ASP A 377 -16.17 33.09 -17.80
N ARG A 378 -15.59 32.84 -16.63
CA ARG A 378 -15.84 33.48 -15.34
C ARG A 378 -17.24 33.28 -14.78
N SER A 379 -18.04 32.41 -15.37
CA SER A 379 -19.26 31.96 -14.74
C SER A 379 -18.96 31.20 -13.44
N VAL A 380 -19.91 31.25 -12.48
CA VAL A 380 -19.80 30.59 -11.20
C VAL A 380 -20.88 29.52 -11.12
N TRP A 381 -20.46 28.28 -10.95
CA TRP A 381 -21.32 27.14 -10.71
C TRP A 381 -21.39 26.84 -9.22
N ALA A 382 -22.60 26.62 -8.72
CA ALA A 382 -22.85 26.25 -7.33
C ALA A 382 -23.69 24.99 -7.28
N LYS A 383 -23.19 23.95 -6.62
CA LYS A 383 -23.92 22.69 -6.40
C LYS A 383 -24.34 22.60 -4.94
N THR A 384 -25.60 22.28 -4.70
CA THR A 384 -26.13 22.09 -3.35
C THR A 384 -26.02 20.64 -2.89
N LEU A 385 -26.19 20.43 -1.59
CA LEU A 385 -26.25 19.09 -0.99
C LEU A 385 -27.35 18.21 -1.60
N TYR A 386 -28.37 18.82 -2.18
CA TYR A 386 -29.51 18.13 -2.80
C TYR A 386 -29.33 17.90 -4.32
N GLY A 387 -28.12 18.15 -4.85
CA GLY A 387 -27.81 17.97 -6.27
C GLY A 387 -28.33 19.07 -7.19
N GLU A 388 -28.87 20.15 -6.64
CA GLU A 388 -29.29 21.32 -7.45
C GLU A 388 -28.04 22.07 -7.94
N ILE A 389 -28.04 22.42 -9.23
CA ILE A 389 -26.97 23.13 -9.89
C ILE A 389 -27.45 24.54 -10.27
N TYR A 390 -26.81 25.53 -9.73
CA TYR A 390 -27.04 26.94 -10.02
C TYR A 390 -25.90 27.54 -10.78
N LEU A 391 -26.23 28.41 -11.74
CA LEU A 391 -25.23 29.17 -12.53
C LEU A 391 -25.44 30.67 -12.29
N ARG A 392 -24.31 31.36 -12.12
CA ARG A 392 -24.23 32.81 -12.23
C ARG A 392 -23.27 33.16 -13.36
N GLU A 393 -23.76 33.78 -14.42
CA GLU A 393 -22.94 34.27 -15.53
C GLU A 393 -22.06 35.45 -15.11
N GLU A 394 -21.00 35.71 -15.90
CA GLU A 394 -20.15 36.88 -15.66
C GLU A 394 -20.96 38.18 -15.77
N GLY A 395 -20.83 39.04 -14.77
CA GLY A 395 -21.56 40.31 -14.69
C GLY A 395 -22.97 40.24 -14.09
N GLU A 396 -23.52 39.05 -13.92
CA GLU A 396 -24.81 38.87 -13.27
C GLU A 396 -24.70 38.85 -11.75
N SER A 397 -25.76 39.30 -11.08
CA SER A 397 -25.82 39.36 -9.61
C SER A 397 -26.49 38.15 -8.98
N SER A 398 -27.24 37.36 -9.74
CA SER A 398 -28.08 36.28 -9.24
C SER A 398 -27.65 34.91 -9.76
N PHE A 399 -27.84 33.90 -8.92
CA PHE A 399 -27.70 32.48 -9.28
C PHE A 399 -29.03 31.95 -9.80
N VAL A 400 -29.03 31.30 -10.95
CA VAL A 400 -30.20 30.73 -11.60
C VAL A 400 -30.09 29.20 -11.62
N LEU A 401 -31.12 28.51 -11.16
CA LEU A 401 -31.19 27.06 -11.21
C LEU A 401 -31.14 26.58 -12.66
N GLN A 402 -30.19 25.73 -12.98
CA GLN A 402 -29.98 25.17 -14.31
C GLN A 402 -30.45 23.73 -14.38
N ASP A 403 -30.09 22.92 -13.39
CA ASP A 403 -30.35 21.49 -13.40
C ASP A 403 -30.45 20.94 -11.98
N ARG A 404 -30.90 19.70 -11.87
CA ARG A 404 -30.88 18.91 -10.65
C ARG A 404 -30.30 17.54 -10.99
N GLU A 405 -29.09 17.29 -10.58
CA GLU A 405 -28.46 15.97 -10.75
C GLU A 405 -29.27 14.87 -10.04
N SER A 406 -29.33 13.70 -10.66
CA SER A 406 -29.82 12.52 -9.98
C SER A 406 -28.89 12.15 -8.83
N GLU A 407 -29.43 11.66 -7.72
CA GLU A 407 -28.70 11.31 -6.48
C GLU A 407 -27.59 10.25 -6.66
N GLU A 408 -27.23 9.88 -7.88
CA GLU A 408 -26.34 8.77 -8.20
C GLU A 408 -24.85 9.16 -8.37
N VAL A 409 -24.52 10.44 -8.52
CA VAL A 409 -23.11 10.90 -8.73
C VAL A 409 -22.44 11.16 -7.39
N MET A 410 -21.44 10.35 -7.03
CA MET A 410 -20.70 10.50 -5.77
C MET A 410 -19.50 11.42 -5.88
N THR A 411 -18.74 11.32 -6.93
CA THR A 411 -17.54 12.15 -7.16
C THR A 411 -17.39 12.51 -8.62
N GLU A 412 -16.89 13.70 -8.87
CA GLU A 412 -16.54 14.20 -10.19
C GLU A 412 -15.13 14.74 -10.20
N TYR A 413 -14.42 14.52 -11.28
CA TYR A 413 -13.11 15.07 -11.52
C TYR A 413 -12.96 15.48 -12.98
N THR A 414 -12.39 16.66 -13.21
CA THR A 414 -12.02 17.09 -14.57
C THR A 414 -10.49 17.08 -14.65
N ASP A 415 -9.95 16.31 -15.58
CA ASP A 415 -8.52 16.26 -15.80
C ASP A 415 -7.98 17.48 -16.55
N ASN A 416 -6.66 17.55 -16.71
CA ASN A 416 -5.99 18.66 -17.40
C ASN A 416 -6.34 18.76 -18.90
N ASP A 417 -6.85 17.69 -19.48
CA ASP A 417 -7.27 17.61 -20.90
C ASP A 417 -8.74 17.99 -21.07
N GLY A 418 -9.45 18.25 -19.95
CA GLY A 418 -10.84 18.66 -19.93
C GLY A 418 -11.84 17.50 -19.97
N CYS A 419 -11.38 16.26 -19.78
CA CYS A 419 -12.25 15.09 -19.65
C CYS A 419 -12.91 15.08 -18.25
N HIS A 420 -14.23 14.85 -18.22
CA HIS A 420 -14.99 14.70 -16.99
C HIS A 420 -15.09 13.23 -16.59
N TRP A 421 -14.70 12.94 -15.35
CA TRP A 421 -14.80 11.61 -14.74
C TRP A 421 -15.82 11.66 -13.62
N GLN A 422 -16.75 10.70 -13.60
CA GLN A 422 -17.79 10.61 -12.58
C GLN A 422 -17.82 9.21 -11.99
N THR A 423 -18.04 9.10 -10.68
CA THR A 423 -18.36 7.84 -10.02
C THR A 423 -19.78 7.85 -9.50
N ASN A 424 -20.49 6.74 -9.64
CA ASN A 424 -21.83 6.58 -9.10
C ASN A 424 -21.85 5.52 -7.97
N LEU A 425 -22.94 5.48 -7.19
CA LEU A 425 -23.16 4.52 -6.10
C LEU A 425 -23.04 3.04 -6.51
N LYS A 426 -23.14 2.74 -7.80
CA LYS A 426 -23.06 1.36 -8.32
C LYS A 426 -21.65 0.98 -8.78
N GLY A 427 -20.66 1.89 -8.67
CA GLY A 427 -19.27 1.63 -9.03
C GLY A 427 -19.05 1.34 -10.53
N LYS A 428 -19.97 1.76 -11.40
CA LYS A 428 -19.78 1.71 -12.84
C LYS A 428 -19.21 3.05 -13.29
N GLU A 429 -18.05 3.00 -13.93
CA GLU A 429 -17.51 4.11 -14.70
C GLU A 429 -18.51 4.45 -15.84
N VAL A 430 -18.79 5.70 -16.00
CA VAL A 430 -19.59 6.24 -17.12
C VAL A 430 -18.67 7.05 -18.01
#